data_2f737fafd82d6a0cbb562f346556167f
#
_entry.id   2f737fafd82d6a0cbb562f346556167f
#
_cell.length_a   1.000
_cell.length_b   1.000
_cell.length_c   1.000
_cell.angle_alpha   90.00
_cell.angle_beta   90.00
_cell.angle_gamma   90.00
#
_symmetry.space_group_name_H-M   'P 1'
#
loop_
_entity.id
_entity.type
_entity.pdbx_description
1 polymer ?
#
loop_
_entity_poly.entity_id
_entity_poly.type
_entity_poly.pdbx_seq_one_letter_code
_entity_poly.pdbx_strand_id
1 'polypeptide(L)'
;CATEEKLPTTAFFGGQIINPSSEFVSMYKYDERIDSLPLDKENRFAKHYDSIHFGLFKMEHLPEKQMVIIEPGDSIWSRANMSDFNASLVFSGSGSGKNNFLIDTYRNISQEVGYLSSKYVLDARAFRQIIDSLQVEKKDAWANFSEQSQLTPLAQKITQAAYVYPYANRRERYALIRGKTATNKDSTFFNFRKFLNYGERDLVYFEPYIAYMMSYLSQEALEEGQLFVQEKNRTEFNIKRIQLIDDRISNPVLRSVLARTVAYEELLNFRNHAYHENFLQFFINVNTSPNYLNEILSLHASLI
;
A
#
# COMPACT_ATOMS: atom_id res chain seq x y z
N CYS A 1 -9.85 0.09 -45.23
CA CYS A 1 -10.08 -0.83 -44.10
C CYS A 1 -8.93 -0.64 -43.13
N ALA A 2 -9.16 0.07 -42.04
CA ALA A 2 -8.25 0.06 -40.94
C ALA A 2 -8.39 -1.35 -40.28
N THR A 3 -7.32 -2.14 -40.28
CA THR A 3 -7.23 -3.34 -39.48
C THR A 3 -7.28 -2.91 -38.03
N GLU A 4 -8.33 -3.28 -37.29
CA GLU A 4 -8.35 -3.19 -35.85
C GLU A 4 -7.16 -4.00 -35.34
N GLU A 5 -6.12 -3.33 -34.88
CA GLU A 5 -5.01 -3.98 -34.16
C GLU A 5 -5.60 -4.61 -32.89
N LYS A 6 -5.68 -5.92 -32.89
CA LYS A 6 -6.15 -6.68 -31.75
C LYS A 6 -5.20 -6.43 -30.59
N LEU A 7 -5.65 -5.75 -29.54
CA LEU A 7 -4.83 -5.48 -28.37
C LEU A 7 -4.27 -6.80 -27.82
N PRO A 8 -2.99 -6.85 -27.41
CA PRO A 8 -2.40 -8.03 -26.82
C PRO A 8 -3.16 -8.44 -25.57
N THR A 9 -3.38 -9.73 -25.38
CA THR A 9 -4.02 -10.30 -24.18
C THR A 9 -3.03 -11.06 -23.30
N THR A 10 -1.80 -11.19 -23.77
CA THR A 10 -0.72 -11.96 -23.14
C THR A 10 0.32 -11.06 -22.54
N ALA A 11 1.04 -11.55 -21.53
CA ALA A 11 2.22 -10.90 -20.98
C ALA A 11 3.27 -11.95 -20.61
N PHE A 12 4.54 -11.52 -20.60
CA PHE A 12 5.65 -12.30 -20.07
C PHE A 12 6.20 -11.63 -18.82
N PHE A 13 6.40 -12.41 -17.75
CA PHE A 13 7.09 -11.98 -16.55
C PHE A 13 8.11 -13.04 -16.12
N GLY A 14 9.35 -12.63 -15.94
CA GLY A 14 10.41 -13.51 -15.49
C GLY A 14 11.50 -12.76 -14.75
N GLY A 15 12.55 -13.48 -14.36
CA GLY A 15 13.67 -12.86 -13.68
C GLY A 15 14.74 -13.82 -13.23
N GLN A 16 15.74 -13.24 -12.56
CA GLN A 16 16.83 -13.96 -11.92
C GLN A 16 17.01 -13.46 -10.49
N ILE A 17 17.07 -14.39 -9.54
CA ILE A 17 17.35 -14.12 -8.14
C ILE A 17 18.78 -14.55 -7.81
N ILE A 18 19.64 -13.61 -7.42
CA ILE A 18 21.00 -13.87 -6.96
C ILE A 18 20.92 -14.12 -5.45
N ASN A 19 21.65 -15.14 -4.97
CA ASN A 19 21.61 -15.60 -3.57
C ASN A 19 20.18 -15.89 -3.08
N PRO A 20 19.42 -16.77 -3.74
CA PRO A 20 18.03 -17.03 -3.41
C PRO A 20 17.89 -17.61 -1.99
N SER A 21 16.84 -17.24 -1.29
CA SER A 21 16.45 -17.73 0.03
C SER A 21 15.46 -18.89 -0.02
N SER A 22 14.88 -19.16 -1.20
CA SER A 22 13.94 -20.24 -1.46
C SER A 22 14.05 -20.73 -2.90
N GLU A 23 13.36 -21.82 -3.24
CA GLU A 23 13.41 -22.45 -4.56
C GLU A 23 12.37 -21.89 -5.54
N PHE A 24 11.60 -20.89 -5.16
CA PHE A 24 10.53 -20.34 -5.98
C PHE A 24 10.28 -18.86 -5.72
N VAL A 25 9.64 -18.19 -6.68
CA VAL A 25 9.04 -16.86 -6.56
C VAL A 25 7.52 -16.99 -6.56
N SER A 26 6.85 -16.44 -5.57
CA SER A 26 5.38 -16.40 -5.51
C SER A 26 4.83 -15.12 -6.14
N MET A 27 3.76 -15.28 -6.91
CA MET A 27 3.01 -14.16 -7.48
C MET A 27 1.62 -14.10 -6.88
N TYR A 28 1.22 -12.92 -6.44
CA TYR A 28 -0.09 -12.67 -5.84
C TYR A 28 -0.87 -11.63 -6.63
N LYS A 29 -2.18 -11.85 -6.72
CA LYS A 29 -3.16 -10.89 -7.20
C LYS A 29 -4.27 -10.77 -6.16
N TYR A 30 -4.63 -9.57 -5.75
CA TYR A 30 -5.68 -9.36 -4.75
C TYR A 30 -5.52 -10.19 -3.46
N ASP A 31 -4.28 -10.32 -2.97
CA ASP A 31 -3.91 -11.13 -1.80
C ASP A 31 -4.04 -12.66 -1.98
N GLU A 32 -4.41 -13.11 -3.16
CA GLU A 32 -4.42 -14.53 -3.52
C GLU A 32 -3.13 -14.91 -4.28
N ARG A 33 -2.52 -16.01 -3.88
CA ARG A 33 -1.36 -16.55 -4.60
C ARG A 33 -1.85 -17.19 -5.90
N ILE A 34 -1.52 -16.55 -7.02
CA ILE A 34 -1.91 -17.02 -8.36
C ILE A 34 -0.86 -17.95 -8.98
N ASP A 35 0.40 -17.83 -8.54
CA ASP A 35 1.49 -18.65 -9.05
C ASP A 35 2.59 -18.89 -8.01
N SER A 36 3.29 -20.00 -8.18
CA SER A 36 4.55 -20.33 -7.53
C SER A 36 5.53 -20.76 -8.60
N LEU A 37 6.45 -19.89 -8.98
CA LEU A 37 7.35 -20.03 -10.10
C LEU A 37 8.68 -20.63 -9.61
N PRO A 38 9.00 -21.90 -9.96
CA PRO A 38 10.22 -22.52 -9.50
C PRO A 38 11.45 -21.86 -10.15
N LEU A 39 12.54 -21.78 -9.39
CA LEU A 39 13.84 -21.36 -9.90
C LEU A 39 14.54 -22.52 -10.63
N ASP A 40 15.13 -22.23 -11.78
CA ASP A 40 15.99 -23.14 -12.50
C ASP A 40 17.40 -23.20 -11.87
N LYS A 41 18.30 -23.96 -12.50
CA LYS A 41 19.71 -24.13 -12.04
C LYS A 41 20.51 -22.84 -12.03
N GLU A 42 20.10 -21.84 -12.83
CA GLU A 42 20.67 -20.50 -12.92
C GLU A 42 19.90 -19.48 -12.05
N ASN A 43 19.03 -19.99 -11.16
CA ASN A 43 18.15 -19.18 -10.31
C ASN A 43 17.23 -18.24 -11.09
N ARG A 44 16.73 -18.67 -12.25
CA ARG A 44 15.80 -17.95 -13.10
C ARG A 44 14.40 -18.52 -12.95
N PHE A 45 13.42 -17.65 -13.13
CA PHE A 45 12.00 -18.02 -13.22
C PHE A 45 11.38 -17.32 -14.42
N ALA A 46 10.34 -17.90 -15.00
CA ALA A 46 9.62 -17.29 -16.10
C ALA A 46 8.21 -17.83 -16.22
N LYS A 47 7.29 -16.95 -16.60
CA LYS A 47 5.90 -17.30 -16.89
C LYS A 47 5.37 -16.49 -18.06
N HIS A 48 4.73 -17.18 -19.00
CA HIS A 48 3.82 -16.58 -19.97
C HIS A 48 2.40 -16.63 -19.42
N TYR A 49 1.72 -15.50 -19.49
CA TYR A 49 0.32 -15.36 -19.15
C TYR A 49 -0.47 -15.22 -20.45
N ASP A 50 -1.26 -16.23 -20.80
CA ASP A 50 -2.07 -16.25 -22.03
C ASP A 50 -3.30 -15.35 -21.90
N SER A 51 -3.76 -15.14 -20.69
CA SER A 51 -4.79 -14.18 -20.33
C SER A 51 -4.44 -13.61 -18.98
N ILE A 52 -4.10 -12.33 -18.95
CA ILE A 52 -3.74 -11.64 -17.72
C ILE A 52 -4.72 -10.51 -17.45
N HIS A 53 -5.24 -10.49 -16.24
CA HIS A 53 -5.95 -9.32 -15.77
C HIS A 53 -4.93 -8.22 -15.47
N PHE A 54 -5.17 -7.03 -16.03
CA PHE A 54 -4.34 -5.85 -15.81
C PHE A 54 -4.13 -5.55 -14.34
N GLY A 55 -3.02 -4.94 -14.00
CA GLY A 55 -2.87 -4.17 -12.80
C GLY A 55 -1.70 -4.54 -11.91
N LEU A 56 -1.92 -4.34 -10.63
CA LEU A 56 -0.95 -4.48 -9.59
C LEU A 56 -0.88 -5.93 -9.12
N PHE A 57 0.35 -6.47 -9.08
CA PHE A 57 0.68 -7.77 -8.53
C PHE A 57 1.70 -7.60 -7.42
N LYS A 58 1.78 -8.57 -6.53
CA LYS A 58 2.86 -8.70 -5.56
C LYS A 58 3.74 -9.87 -5.96
N MET A 59 5.00 -9.59 -6.26
CA MET A 59 6.07 -10.58 -6.38
C MET A 59 6.68 -10.77 -4.99
N GLU A 60 6.86 -12.00 -4.58
CA GLU A 60 7.39 -12.33 -3.26
C GLU A 60 8.45 -13.43 -3.38
N HIS A 61 9.63 -13.17 -2.83
CA HIS A 61 10.69 -14.14 -2.57
C HIS A 61 11.19 -13.86 -1.15
N LEU A 62 10.64 -14.60 -0.20
CA LEU A 62 10.79 -14.28 1.23
C LEU A 62 12.24 -14.13 1.67
N PRO A 63 12.55 -13.16 2.53
CA PRO A 63 11.61 -12.26 3.22
C PRO A 63 11.15 -11.06 2.38
N GLU A 64 11.61 -10.91 1.15
CA GLU A 64 11.41 -9.74 0.31
C GLU A 64 10.13 -9.82 -0.52
N LYS A 65 9.51 -8.66 -0.74
CA LYS A 65 8.31 -8.49 -1.57
C LYS A 65 8.39 -7.21 -2.39
N GLN A 66 7.82 -7.23 -3.60
CA GLN A 66 7.75 -6.07 -4.48
C GLN A 66 6.40 -6.01 -5.19
N MET A 67 5.78 -4.83 -5.20
CA MET A 67 4.62 -4.56 -6.05
C MET A 67 5.06 -4.33 -7.49
N VAL A 68 4.41 -5.02 -8.42
CA VAL A 68 4.76 -5.02 -9.85
C VAL A 68 3.50 -4.73 -10.66
N ILE A 69 3.60 -3.82 -11.62
CA ILE A 69 2.54 -3.57 -12.60
C ILE A 69 2.81 -4.48 -13.79
N ILE A 70 1.87 -5.37 -14.09
CA ILE A 70 1.91 -6.23 -15.27
C ILE A 70 0.64 -5.99 -16.08
N GLU A 71 0.81 -5.72 -17.37
CA GLU A 71 -0.28 -5.42 -18.30
C GLU A 71 -0.11 -6.24 -19.59
N PRO A 72 -1.21 -6.50 -20.33
CA PRO A 72 -1.12 -7.15 -21.64
C PRO A 72 -0.17 -6.41 -22.58
N GLY A 73 0.71 -7.18 -23.23
CA GLY A 73 1.78 -6.67 -24.08
C GLY A 73 3.12 -6.47 -23.37
N ASP A 74 3.15 -6.56 -22.03
CA ASP A 74 4.39 -6.48 -21.28
C ASP A 74 5.27 -7.73 -21.53
N SER A 75 6.59 -7.49 -21.58
CA SER A 75 7.63 -8.52 -21.56
C SER A 75 8.71 -8.05 -20.59
N ILE A 76 8.55 -8.40 -19.32
CA ILE A 76 9.33 -7.85 -18.21
C ILE A 76 10.26 -8.93 -17.66
N TRP A 77 11.52 -8.56 -17.50
CA TRP A 77 12.55 -9.36 -16.83
C TRP A 77 13.07 -8.62 -15.61
N SER A 78 13.01 -9.26 -14.43
CA SER A 78 13.52 -8.73 -13.16
C SER A 78 14.87 -9.33 -12.81
N ARG A 79 15.71 -8.58 -12.11
CA ARG A 79 16.95 -9.07 -11.50
C ARG A 79 17.09 -8.50 -10.11
N ALA A 80 17.30 -9.37 -9.13
CA ALA A 80 17.49 -8.96 -7.73
C ALA A 80 18.57 -9.80 -7.05
N ASN A 81 19.27 -9.22 -6.08
CA ASN A 81 20.18 -9.92 -5.18
C ASN A 81 19.60 -9.89 -3.77
N MET A 82 19.33 -11.06 -3.20
CA MET A 82 18.71 -11.17 -1.87
C MET A 82 19.58 -10.62 -0.73
N SER A 83 20.90 -10.51 -0.94
CA SER A 83 21.78 -9.86 0.03
C SER A 83 21.61 -8.33 0.10
N ASP A 84 21.05 -7.72 -0.95
CA ASP A 84 20.76 -6.28 -1.03
C ASP A 84 19.59 -6.05 -2.00
N PHE A 85 18.43 -6.56 -1.62
CA PHE A 85 17.24 -6.56 -2.50
C PHE A 85 16.86 -5.17 -2.97
N ASN A 86 16.70 -4.24 -2.04
CA ASN A 86 16.20 -2.91 -2.35
C ASN A 86 17.13 -2.10 -3.28
N ALA A 87 18.45 -2.26 -3.16
CA ALA A 87 19.38 -1.53 -4.03
C ALA A 87 19.59 -2.22 -5.39
N SER A 88 19.47 -3.56 -5.43
CA SER A 88 19.79 -4.35 -6.63
C SER A 88 18.61 -4.65 -7.55
N LEU A 89 17.36 -4.54 -7.07
CA LEU A 89 16.19 -4.85 -7.89
C LEU A 89 16.07 -3.88 -9.05
N VAL A 90 16.00 -4.43 -10.26
CA VAL A 90 15.81 -3.69 -11.51
C VAL A 90 14.95 -4.51 -12.47
N PHE A 91 14.16 -3.83 -13.28
CA PHE A 91 13.39 -4.42 -14.36
C PHE A 91 13.91 -4.00 -15.73
N SER A 92 13.82 -4.88 -16.71
CA SER A 92 14.17 -4.65 -18.11
C SER A 92 13.09 -5.22 -19.04
N GLY A 93 13.14 -4.85 -20.32
CA GLY A 93 12.16 -5.26 -21.31
C GLY A 93 10.98 -4.30 -21.47
N SER A 94 10.04 -4.67 -22.33
CA SER A 94 8.83 -3.87 -22.60
C SER A 94 7.94 -3.81 -21.35
N GLY A 95 7.51 -2.62 -20.95
CA GLY A 95 6.72 -2.42 -19.73
C GLY A 95 7.53 -2.26 -18.43
N SER A 96 8.86 -2.38 -18.48
CA SER A 96 9.72 -2.26 -17.28
C SER A 96 9.78 -0.86 -16.69
N GLY A 97 9.63 0.19 -17.50
CA GLY A 97 9.79 1.59 -17.07
C GLY A 97 8.88 1.97 -15.90
N LYS A 98 7.60 1.57 -15.94
CA LYS A 98 6.63 1.83 -14.86
C LYS A 98 7.02 1.17 -13.53
N ASN A 99 7.64 -0.01 -13.59
CA ASN A 99 8.09 -0.74 -12.41
C ASN A 99 9.39 -0.15 -11.83
N ASN A 100 10.33 0.25 -12.68
CA ASN A 100 11.54 0.95 -12.25
C ASN A 100 11.17 2.30 -11.59
N PHE A 101 10.21 3.04 -12.15
CA PHE A 101 9.72 4.27 -11.56
C PHE A 101 9.13 4.05 -10.15
N LEU A 102 8.37 2.96 -9.92
CA LEU A 102 7.87 2.60 -8.59
C LEU A 102 9.00 2.36 -7.60
N ILE A 103 10.03 1.60 -7.99
CA ILE A 103 11.18 1.30 -7.13
C ILE A 103 11.95 2.56 -6.80
N ASP A 104 12.25 3.38 -7.79
CA ASP A 104 13.03 4.61 -7.58
C ASP A 104 12.27 5.61 -6.72
N THR A 105 10.94 5.72 -6.91
CA THR A 105 10.08 6.55 -6.06
C THR A 105 10.12 6.04 -4.61
N TYR A 106 9.98 4.74 -4.40
CA TYR A 106 10.06 4.14 -3.06
C TYR A 106 11.42 4.37 -2.40
N ARG A 107 12.53 4.15 -3.13
CA ARG A 107 13.90 4.40 -2.63
C ARG A 107 14.10 5.85 -2.21
N ASN A 108 13.72 6.79 -3.07
CA ASN A 108 13.84 8.21 -2.81
C ASN A 108 13.05 8.64 -1.56
N ILE A 109 11.78 8.19 -1.44
CA ILE A 109 10.94 8.49 -0.28
C ILE A 109 11.49 7.84 1.01
N SER A 110 12.07 6.64 0.90
CA SER A 110 12.67 5.93 2.04
C SER A 110 13.91 6.67 2.58
N GLN A 111 14.72 7.26 1.71
CA GLN A 111 15.87 8.08 2.11
C GLN A 111 15.51 9.35 2.88
N GLU A 112 14.28 9.85 2.68
CA GLU A 112 13.78 11.04 3.39
C GLU A 112 13.38 10.76 4.85
N VAL A 113 13.22 9.49 5.25
CA VAL A 113 12.68 9.12 6.58
C VAL A 113 13.51 9.73 7.71
N GLY A 114 14.83 9.64 7.64
CA GLY A 114 15.74 10.20 8.66
C GLY A 114 15.61 11.73 8.76
N TYR A 115 15.60 12.40 7.62
CA TYR A 115 15.41 13.86 7.56
C TYR A 115 14.08 14.29 8.15
N LEU A 116 12.99 13.64 7.73
CA LEU A 116 11.64 13.99 8.15
C LEU A 116 11.35 13.67 9.61
N SER A 117 12.00 12.65 10.19
CA SER A 117 11.82 12.31 11.60
C SER A 117 12.11 13.49 12.52
N SER A 118 13.12 14.31 12.19
CA SER A 118 13.46 15.52 12.95
C SER A 118 12.47 16.69 12.73
N LYS A 119 11.59 16.61 11.74
CA LYS A 119 10.67 17.71 11.37
C LYS A 119 9.33 17.66 12.07
N TYR A 120 8.97 16.55 12.68
CA TYR A 120 7.73 16.42 13.42
C TYR A 120 7.61 17.34 14.64
N VAL A 121 8.70 17.96 15.09
CA VAL A 121 8.70 18.97 16.17
C VAL A 121 8.31 20.37 15.71
N LEU A 122 8.36 20.65 14.41
CA LEU A 122 8.00 21.93 13.82
C LEU A 122 6.51 22.25 14.00
N ASP A 123 6.13 23.52 13.81
CA ASP A 123 4.72 23.88 13.71
C ASP A 123 4.11 23.36 12.41
N ALA A 124 2.76 23.31 12.37
CA ALA A 124 2.01 22.70 11.27
C ALA A 124 2.29 23.35 9.91
N ARG A 125 2.45 24.68 9.86
CA ARG A 125 2.73 25.40 8.61
C ARG A 125 4.13 25.06 8.09
N ALA A 126 5.14 25.10 8.93
CA ALA A 126 6.50 24.78 8.57
C ALA A 126 6.63 23.32 8.13
N PHE A 127 6.02 22.39 8.87
CA PHE A 127 5.99 20.99 8.50
C PHE A 127 5.31 20.78 7.14
N ARG A 128 4.11 21.36 6.94
CA ARG A 128 3.37 21.28 5.67
C ARG A 128 4.22 21.79 4.50
N GLN A 129 4.88 22.93 4.64
CA GLN A 129 5.73 23.50 3.57
C GLN A 129 6.86 22.56 3.15
N ILE A 130 7.48 21.86 4.10
CA ILE A 130 8.50 20.85 3.81
C ILE A 130 7.90 19.68 3.02
N ILE A 131 6.74 19.16 3.48
CA ILE A 131 6.06 18.06 2.79
C ILE A 131 5.62 18.48 1.39
N ASP A 132 5.09 19.69 1.22
CA ASP A 132 4.69 20.24 -0.08
C ASP A 132 5.87 20.31 -1.05
N SER A 133 7.02 20.81 -0.58
CA SER A 133 8.24 20.92 -1.39
C SER A 133 8.74 19.56 -1.88
N LEU A 134 8.82 18.57 -0.98
CA LEU A 134 9.24 17.22 -1.34
C LEU A 134 8.24 16.53 -2.29
N GLN A 135 6.94 16.75 -2.07
CA GLN A 135 5.91 16.20 -2.96
C GLN A 135 5.95 16.82 -4.36
N VAL A 136 6.23 18.12 -4.48
CA VAL A 136 6.38 18.81 -5.77
C VAL A 136 7.54 18.21 -6.55
N GLU A 137 8.69 17.97 -5.91
CA GLU A 137 9.84 17.32 -6.55
C GLU A 137 9.48 15.95 -7.16
N LYS A 138 8.70 15.12 -6.42
CA LYS A 138 8.26 13.81 -6.92
C LYS A 138 7.20 13.93 -8.02
N LYS A 139 6.34 14.93 -7.93
CA LYS A 139 5.36 15.25 -8.98
C LYS A 139 6.05 15.63 -10.28
N ASP A 140 7.09 16.46 -10.22
CA ASP A 140 7.85 16.90 -11.40
C ASP A 140 8.61 15.70 -12.02
N ALA A 141 9.21 14.84 -11.19
CA ALA A 141 9.82 13.60 -11.65
C ALA A 141 8.80 12.66 -12.32
N TRP A 142 7.60 12.55 -11.77
CA TRP A 142 6.49 11.77 -12.36
C TRP A 142 6.02 12.38 -13.69
N ALA A 143 5.88 13.70 -13.78
CA ALA A 143 5.46 14.38 -15.00
C ALA A 143 6.45 14.10 -16.14
N ASN A 144 7.75 14.30 -15.90
CA ASN A 144 8.81 14.00 -16.86
C ASN A 144 8.80 12.53 -17.31
N PHE A 145 8.62 11.60 -16.37
CA PHE A 145 8.51 10.17 -16.68
C PHE A 145 7.26 9.87 -17.52
N SER A 146 6.11 10.43 -17.15
CA SER A 146 4.83 10.21 -17.82
C SER A 146 4.82 10.75 -19.26
N GLU A 147 5.47 11.88 -19.51
CA GLU A 147 5.62 12.46 -20.85
C GLU A 147 6.49 11.60 -21.78
N GLN A 148 7.50 10.92 -21.23
CA GLN A 148 8.42 10.08 -21.98
C GLN A 148 7.93 8.64 -22.13
N SER A 149 6.86 8.26 -21.43
CA SER A 149 6.35 6.90 -21.33
C SER A 149 4.92 6.81 -21.83
N GLN A 150 4.61 5.79 -22.63
CA GLN A 150 3.24 5.47 -23.02
C GLN A 150 2.57 4.66 -21.89
N LEU A 151 2.13 5.36 -20.85
CA LEU A 151 1.46 4.73 -19.72
C LEU A 151 -0.04 4.54 -19.98
N THR A 152 -0.56 3.38 -19.63
CA THR A 152 -2.01 3.17 -19.54
C THR A 152 -2.61 4.02 -18.42
N PRO A 153 -3.93 4.31 -18.43
CA PRO A 153 -4.58 5.02 -17.33
C PRO A 153 -4.36 4.35 -15.97
N LEU A 154 -4.29 3.03 -15.94
CA LEU A 154 -4.04 2.27 -14.71
C LEU A 154 -2.59 2.44 -14.21
N ALA A 155 -1.61 2.32 -15.10
CA ALA A 155 -0.20 2.55 -14.78
C ALA A 155 0.04 4.00 -14.32
N GLN A 156 -0.60 4.99 -14.96
CA GLN A 156 -0.57 6.39 -14.52
C GLN A 156 -1.10 6.54 -13.09
N LYS A 157 -2.25 5.96 -12.80
CA LYS A 157 -2.87 5.99 -11.47
C LYS A 157 -1.95 5.39 -10.40
N ILE A 158 -1.41 4.19 -10.64
CA ILE A 158 -0.57 3.49 -9.65
C ILE A 158 0.76 4.23 -9.43
N THR A 159 1.42 4.67 -10.52
CA THR A 159 2.69 5.41 -10.41
C THR A 159 2.51 6.78 -9.74
N GLN A 160 1.37 7.45 -9.99
CA GLN A 160 1.02 8.68 -9.28
C GLN A 160 0.73 8.42 -7.79
N ALA A 161 0.00 7.37 -7.48
CA ALA A 161 -0.29 6.97 -6.10
C ALA A 161 0.98 6.71 -5.28
N ALA A 162 2.06 6.25 -5.92
CA ALA A 162 3.33 5.93 -5.28
C ALA A 162 4.00 7.14 -4.60
N TYR A 163 3.75 8.37 -5.07
CA TYR A 163 4.24 9.57 -4.37
C TYR A 163 3.13 10.38 -3.67
N VAL A 164 1.89 10.28 -4.10
CA VAL A 164 0.79 11.05 -3.49
C VAL A 164 0.49 10.56 -2.08
N TYR A 165 0.26 9.26 -1.91
CA TYR A 165 -0.19 8.70 -0.64
C TYR A 165 0.88 8.66 0.46
N PRO A 166 2.18 8.45 0.19
CA PRO A 166 3.20 8.58 1.24
C PRO A 166 3.24 9.97 1.87
N TYR A 167 3.14 11.03 1.09
CA TYR A 167 3.15 12.40 1.64
C TYR A 167 1.85 12.76 2.33
N ALA A 168 0.71 12.30 1.82
CA ALA A 168 -0.57 12.39 2.51
C ALA A 168 -0.53 11.68 3.88
N ASN A 169 0.03 10.46 3.91
CA ASN A 169 0.22 9.69 5.15
C ASN A 169 1.09 10.44 6.18
N ARG A 170 2.17 11.09 5.73
CA ARG A 170 3.04 11.88 6.63
C ARG A 170 2.31 13.04 7.29
N ARG A 171 1.37 13.69 6.58
CA ARG A 171 0.52 14.74 7.15
C ARG A 171 -0.45 14.19 8.20
N GLU A 172 -1.13 13.07 7.91
CA GLU A 172 -2.00 12.42 8.90
C GLU A 172 -1.20 12.01 10.14
N ARG A 173 -0.04 11.41 9.96
CA ARG A 173 0.84 11.03 11.09
C ARG A 173 1.33 12.24 11.89
N TYR A 174 1.61 13.37 11.25
CA TYR A 174 1.92 14.60 11.97
C TYR A 174 0.75 15.00 12.89
N ALA A 175 -0.47 14.98 12.36
CA ALA A 175 -1.67 15.30 13.13
C ALA A 175 -1.90 14.31 14.30
N LEU A 176 -1.65 13.01 14.09
CA LEU A 176 -1.71 11.99 15.14
C LEU A 176 -0.70 12.25 16.27
N ILE A 177 0.51 12.68 15.93
CA ILE A 177 1.60 12.91 16.90
C ILE A 177 1.41 14.25 17.64
N ARG A 178 1.02 15.30 16.93
CA ARG A 178 0.99 16.67 17.46
C ARG A 178 -0.38 17.09 17.98
N GLY A 179 -1.42 16.36 17.60
CA GLY A 179 -2.80 16.61 18.00
C GLY A 179 -3.45 17.80 17.28
N LYS A 180 -4.77 17.90 17.45
CA LYS A 180 -5.63 18.89 16.80
C LYS A 180 -5.23 20.35 17.08
N THR A 181 -4.80 20.64 18.29
CA THR A 181 -4.39 22.01 18.69
C THR A 181 -3.21 22.52 17.84
N ALA A 182 -2.29 21.64 17.45
CA ALA A 182 -1.16 22.00 16.59
C ALA A 182 -1.62 22.23 15.15
N THR A 183 -2.45 21.35 14.59
CA THR A 183 -2.91 21.43 13.21
C THR A 183 -3.89 22.56 12.96
N ASN A 184 -4.74 22.91 13.92
CA ASN A 184 -5.68 24.03 13.82
C ASN A 184 -5.01 25.41 13.66
N LYS A 185 -3.70 25.52 13.93
CA LYS A 185 -2.91 26.74 13.67
C LYS A 185 -2.67 26.98 12.18
N ASP A 186 -2.89 25.98 11.33
CA ASP A 186 -2.86 26.11 9.86
C ASP A 186 -4.17 25.61 9.27
N SER A 187 -5.09 26.51 8.97
CA SER A 187 -6.41 26.20 8.40
C SER A 187 -6.35 25.45 7.06
N THR A 188 -5.20 25.43 6.43
CA THR A 188 -4.99 24.75 5.12
C THR A 188 -4.32 23.39 5.26
N PHE A 189 -3.99 22.97 6.50
CA PHE A 189 -3.20 21.75 6.72
C PHE A 189 -3.82 20.50 6.09
N PHE A 190 -5.13 20.33 6.17
CA PHE A 190 -5.86 19.18 5.62
C PHE A 190 -6.44 19.40 4.22
N ASN A 191 -6.13 20.51 3.54
CA ASN A 191 -6.68 20.77 2.19
C ASN A 191 -6.33 19.70 1.16
N PHE A 192 -5.23 18.96 1.34
CA PHE A 192 -4.84 17.85 0.48
C PHE A 192 -5.88 16.74 0.41
N ARG A 193 -6.67 16.52 1.47
CA ARG A 193 -7.71 15.49 1.54
C ARG A 193 -8.77 15.63 0.45
N LYS A 194 -9.03 16.86 -0.04
CA LYS A 194 -10.02 17.15 -1.09
C LYS A 194 -9.65 16.56 -2.44
N PHE A 195 -8.39 16.21 -2.65
CA PHE A 195 -7.85 15.70 -3.90
C PHE A 195 -7.59 14.19 -3.87
N LEU A 196 -7.97 13.51 -2.79
CA LEU A 196 -7.73 12.09 -2.60
C LEU A 196 -9.01 11.28 -2.77
N ASN A 197 -8.85 10.05 -3.22
CA ASN A 197 -9.95 9.10 -3.37
C ASN A 197 -9.94 8.09 -2.20
N TYR A 198 -11.07 7.95 -1.54
CA TYR A 198 -11.24 7.08 -0.36
C TYR A 198 -11.88 5.71 -0.70
N GLY A 199 -12.10 5.42 -1.97
CA GLY A 199 -12.71 4.18 -2.45
C GLY A 199 -12.02 3.58 -3.67
N GLU A 200 -10.71 3.88 -3.88
CA GLU A 200 -9.99 3.51 -5.09
C GLU A 200 -9.78 2.00 -5.20
N ARG A 201 -10.50 1.39 -6.12
CA ARG A 201 -10.52 -0.06 -6.32
C ARG A 201 -9.15 -0.63 -6.74
N ASP A 202 -8.45 0.09 -7.59
CA ASP A 202 -7.19 -0.39 -8.17
C ASP A 202 -6.03 -0.34 -7.18
N LEU A 203 -6.20 0.34 -6.04
CA LEU A 203 -5.19 0.54 -5.02
C LEU A 203 -5.43 -0.25 -3.71
N VAL A 204 -6.44 -1.12 -3.68
CA VAL A 204 -6.86 -1.83 -2.44
C VAL A 204 -5.73 -2.63 -1.78
N TYR A 205 -4.75 -3.10 -2.57
CA TYR A 205 -3.57 -3.83 -2.07
C TYR A 205 -2.27 -3.04 -2.25
N PHE A 206 -2.37 -1.75 -2.57
CA PHE A 206 -1.21 -0.89 -2.70
C PHE A 206 -0.82 -0.32 -1.33
N GLU A 207 0.28 -0.79 -0.78
CA GLU A 207 0.71 -0.49 0.59
C GLU A 207 0.71 1.01 0.95
N PRO A 208 1.21 1.94 0.09
CA PRO A 208 1.16 3.37 0.39
C PRO A 208 -0.26 3.93 0.56
N TYR A 209 -1.22 3.41 -0.22
CA TYR A 209 -2.63 3.79 -0.11
C TYR A 209 -3.25 3.28 1.18
N ILE A 210 -3.02 2.00 1.51
CA ILE A 210 -3.54 1.39 2.74
C ILE A 210 -2.96 2.10 3.97
N ALA A 211 -1.64 2.38 3.98
CA ALA A 211 -1.00 3.11 5.08
C ALA A 211 -1.60 4.52 5.28
N TYR A 212 -1.90 5.22 4.19
CA TYR A 212 -2.62 6.50 4.25
C TYR A 212 -4.01 6.33 4.84
N MET A 213 -4.81 5.38 4.33
CA MET A 213 -6.18 5.14 4.79
C MET A 213 -6.23 4.81 6.29
N MET A 214 -5.28 4.00 6.77
CA MET A 214 -5.16 3.66 8.19
C MET A 214 -4.84 4.89 9.06
N SER A 215 -3.95 5.76 8.61
CA SER A 215 -3.61 6.99 9.34
C SER A 215 -4.77 8.00 9.31
N TYR A 216 -5.45 8.15 8.16
CA TYR A 216 -6.65 8.97 8.03
C TYR A 216 -7.77 8.51 8.98
N LEU A 217 -8.12 7.23 8.95
CA LEU A 217 -9.15 6.66 9.84
C LEU A 217 -8.77 6.79 11.32
N SER A 218 -7.48 6.67 11.63
CA SER A 218 -6.99 6.87 13.00
C SER A 218 -7.16 8.33 13.44
N GLN A 219 -6.85 9.29 12.58
CA GLN A 219 -7.02 10.71 12.86
C GLN A 219 -8.50 11.05 13.07
N GLU A 220 -9.38 10.56 12.19
CA GLU A 220 -10.83 10.77 12.31
C GLU A 220 -11.41 10.11 13.57
N ALA A 221 -10.95 8.91 13.93
CA ALA A 221 -11.38 8.23 15.15
C ALA A 221 -11.02 9.02 16.41
N LEU A 222 -9.84 9.65 16.46
CA LEU A 222 -9.45 10.51 17.56
C LEU A 222 -10.28 11.79 17.62
N GLU A 223 -10.58 12.38 16.47
CA GLU A 223 -11.36 13.64 16.42
C GLU A 223 -12.83 13.43 16.79
N GLU A 224 -13.50 12.44 16.20
CA GLU A 224 -14.91 12.16 16.46
C GLU A 224 -15.15 11.49 17.83
N GLY A 225 -14.23 10.60 18.25
CA GLY A 225 -14.34 9.89 19.52
C GLY A 225 -13.94 10.74 20.73
N GLN A 226 -13.35 11.92 20.53
CA GLN A 226 -12.70 12.71 21.59
C GLN A 226 -11.72 11.86 22.43
N LEU A 227 -11.13 10.85 21.79
CA LEU A 227 -10.31 9.84 22.44
C LEU A 227 -8.85 10.30 22.50
N PHE A 228 -8.25 10.16 23.67
CA PHE A 228 -6.80 10.10 23.76
C PHE A 228 -6.40 8.61 23.80
N VAL A 229 -5.57 8.17 22.87
CA VAL A 229 -5.13 6.77 22.84
C VAL A 229 -4.29 6.49 24.09
N GLN A 230 -4.95 5.97 25.11
CA GLN A 230 -4.32 5.33 26.26
C GLN A 230 -4.54 3.82 26.14
N GLU A 231 -3.71 3.04 26.79
CA GLU A 231 -3.84 1.57 26.77
C GLU A 231 -5.27 1.10 27.12
N LYS A 232 -5.91 1.75 28.08
CA LYS A 232 -7.27 1.43 28.52
C LYS A 232 -8.39 1.71 27.50
N ASN A 233 -8.14 2.58 26.49
CA ASN A 233 -9.17 3.01 25.52
C ASN A 233 -8.86 2.51 24.09
N ARG A 234 -7.88 1.62 23.93
CA ARG A 234 -7.43 1.23 22.61
C ARG A 234 -8.49 0.41 21.86
N THR A 235 -9.19 -0.50 22.53
CA THR A 235 -10.28 -1.26 21.92
C THR A 235 -11.41 -0.35 21.44
N GLU A 236 -11.81 0.64 22.24
CA GLU A 236 -12.80 1.66 21.85
C GLU A 236 -12.32 2.46 20.62
N PHE A 237 -11.05 2.83 20.58
CA PHE A 237 -10.43 3.48 19.44
C PHE A 237 -10.48 2.59 18.18
N ASN A 238 -10.15 1.30 18.29
CA ASN A 238 -10.19 0.38 17.18
C ASN A 238 -11.63 0.07 16.74
N ILE A 239 -12.59 -0.03 17.66
CA ILE A 239 -14.02 -0.12 17.34
C ILE A 239 -14.47 1.13 16.57
N LYS A 240 -14.07 2.33 16.99
CA LYS A 240 -14.39 3.57 16.26
C LYS A 240 -13.81 3.57 14.85
N ARG A 241 -12.58 3.06 14.65
CA ARG A 241 -11.98 2.90 13.32
C ARG A 241 -12.80 1.95 12.45
N ILE A 242 -13.26 0.80 12.99
CA ILE A 242 -14.13 -0.14 12.27
C ILE A 242 -15.46 0.53 11.87
N GLN A 243 -16.09 1.28 12.75
CA GLN A 243 -17.31 2.02 12.43
C GLN A 243 -17.10 3.04 11.32
N LEU A 244 -15.98 3.79 11.36
CA LEU A 244 -15.62 4.73 10.29
C LEU A 244 -15.33 4.04 8.95
N ILE A 245 -14.76 2.84 8.97
CA ILE A 245 -14.59 2.02 7.76
C ILE A 245 -15.96 1.68 7.16
N ASP A 246 -16.92 1.26 7.97
CA ASP A 246 -18.29 0.93 7.51
C ASP A 246 -19.01 2.15 6.95
N ASP A 247 -18.94 3.27 7.68
CA ASP A 247 -19.66 4.50 7.34
C ASP A 247 -19.10 5.19 6.07
N ARG A 248 -17.77 5.16 5.87
CA ARG A 248 -17.10 6.01 4.87
C ARG A 248 -16.57 5.28 3.65
N ILE A 249 -16.35 3.96 3.74
CA ILE A 249 -15.75 3.19 2.66
C ILE A 249 -16.81 2.37 1.94
N SER A 250 -17.18 2.80 0.74
CA SER A 250 -18.20 2.12 -0.07
C SER A 250 -17.70 0.82 -0.73
N ASN A 251 -16.38 0.71 -1.01
CA ASN A 251 -15.80 -0.46 -1.65
C ASN A 251 -15.68 -1.62 -0.65
N PRO A 252 -16.40 -2.76 -0.83
CA PRO A 252 -16.43 -3.85 0.15
C PRO A 252 -15.09 -4.56 0.31
N VAL A 253 -14.28 -4.65 -0.75
CA VAL A 253 -12.93 -5.26 -0.68
C VAL A 253 -12.02 -4.38 0.16
N LEU A 254 -12.02 -3.06 -0.09
CA LEU A 254 -11.23 -2.11 0.69
C LEU A 254 -11.67 -2.10 2.16
N ARG A 255 -12.99 -2.16 2.45
CA ARG A 255 -13.49 -2.30 3.82
C ARG A 255 -12.89 -3.50 4.52
N SER A 256 -12.94 -4.67 3.87
CA SER A 256 -12.40 -5.91 4.45
C SER A 256 -10.91 -5.85 4.69
N VAL A 257 -10.12 -5.28 3.77
CA VAL A 257 -8.66 -5.11 3.93
C VAL A 257 -8.32 -4.18 5.10
N LEU A 258 -9.01 -3.04 5.19
CA LEU A 258 -8.79 -2.09 6.29
C LEU A 258 -9.25 -2.66 7.64
N ALA A 259 -10.42 -3.29 7.68
CA ALA A 259 -10.94 -3.93 8.90
C ALA A 259 -10.01 -5.06 9.39
N ARG A 260 -9.50 -5.90 8.47
CA ARG A 260 -8.49 -6.92 8.79
C ARG A 260 -7.24 -6.31 9.41
N THR A 261 -6.76 -5.19 8.86
CA THR A 261 -5.57 -4.50 9.40
C THR A 261 -5.82 -4.00 10.83
N VAL A 262 -7.00 -3.40 11.09
CA VAL A 262 -7.38 -2.97 12.45
C VAL A 262 -7.50 -4.18 13.39
N ALA A 263 -8.04 -5.32 12.90
CA ALA A 263 -8.19 -6.53 13.70
C ALA A 263 -6.84 -7.12 14.11
N TYR A 264 -5.85 -7.13 13.21
CA TYR A 264 -4.49 -7.53 13.57
C TYR A 264 -3.87 -6.60 14.61
N GLU A 265 -4.04 -5.28 14.48
CA GLU A 265 -3.55 -4.33 15.48
C GLU A 265 -4.21 -4.54 16.84
N GLU A 266 -5.52 -4.84 16.89
CA GLU A 266 -6.23 -5.13 18.13
C GLU A 266 -5.71 -6.43 18.77
N LEU A 267 -5.73 -7.55 18.04
CA LEU A 267 -5.42 -8.85 18.59
C LEU A 267 -3.97 -9.03 18.99
N LEU A 268 -3.02 -8.51 18.22
CA LEU A 268 -1.59 -8.71 18.47
C LEU A 268 -1.00 -7.75 19.50
N ASN A 269 -1.57 -6.55 19.65
CA ASN A 269 -1.04 -5.53 20.55
C ASN A 269 -1.79 -5.47 21.90
N PHE A 270 -2.84 -6.25 22.08
CA PHE A 270 -3.67 -6.26 23.29
C PHE A 270 -3.63 -7.63 23.97
N ARG A 271 -3.31 -7.65 25.25
CA ARG A 271 -3.29 -8.88 26.06
C ARG A 271 -4.60 -9.11 26.84
N ASN A 272 -5.54 -8.16 26.83
CA ASN A 272 -6.79 -8.32 27.55
C ASN A 272 -7.87 -8.91 26.64
N HIS A 273 -7.91 -10.23 26.58
CA HIS A 273 -8.82 -11.01 25.74
C HIS A 273 -10.30 -10.72 25.99
N ALA A 274 -10.67 -10.22 27.17
CA ALA A 274 -12.06 -9.92 27.50
C ALA A 274 -12.69 -8.85 26.57
N TYR A 275 -11.88 -7.99 25.97
CA TYR A 275 -12.36 -6.97 25.04
C TYR A 275 -12.39 -7.42 23.58
N HIS A 276 -11.65 -8.48 23.23
CA HIS A 276 -11.57 -8.99 21.86
C HIS A 276 -12.93 -9.44 21.32
N GLU A 277 -13.74 -10.10 22.14
CA GLU A 277 -15.07 -10.58 21.71
C GLU A 277 -15.97 -9.43 21.24
N ASN A 278 -16.01 -8.33 22.03
CA ASN A 278 -16.78 -7.15 21.65
C ASN A 278 -16.24 -6.52 20.32
N PHE A 279 -14.92 -6.39 20.19
CA PHE A 279 -14.31 -5.88 18.96
C PHE A 279 -14.64 -6.76 17.75
N LEU A 280 -14.56 -8.08 17.90
CA LEU A 280 -14.82 -9.02 16.82
C LEU A 280 -16.24 -8.94 16.27
N GLN A 281 -17.24 -8.57 17.10
CA GLN A 281 -18.60 -8.34 16.59
C GLN A 281 -18.64 -7.21 15.56
N PHE A 282 -17.94 -6.11 15.81
CA PHE A 282 -17.84 -5.01 14.83
C PHE A 282 -17.06 -5.43 13.57
N PHE A 283 -15.96 -6.16 13.74
CA PHE A 283 -15.18 -6.67 12.61
C PHE A 283 -16.02 -7.60 11.71
N ILE A 284 -16.75 -8.54 12.28
CA ILE A 284 -17.61 -9.50 11.55
C ILE A 284 -18.66 -8.77 10.72
N ASN A 285 -19.27 -7.71 11.26
CA ASN A 285 -20.31 -6.95 10.56
C ASN A 285 -19.77 -6.19 9.34
N VAL A 286 -18.54 -5.73 9.39
CA VAL A 286 -17.92 -4.91 8.33
C VAL A 286 -17.19 -5.73 7.28
N ASN A 287 -16.63 -6.88 7.70
CA ASN A 287 -15.86 -7.75 6.83
C ASN A 287 -16.77 -8.56 5.89
N THR A 288 -16.48 -8.52 4.58
CA THR A 288 -17.19 -9.29 3.56
C THR A 288 -16.37 -10.46 3.00
N SER A 289 -15.11 -10.64 3.46
CA SER A 289 -14.20 -11.68 3.01
C SER A 289 -14.26 -12.89 3.95
N PRO A 290 -14.73 -14.08 3.49
CA PRO A 290 -14.68 -15.30 4.30
C PRO A 290 -13.27 -15.71 4.70
N ASN A 291 -12.28 -15.46 3.83
CA ASN A 291 -10.87 -15.79 4.10
C ASN A 291 -10.35 -14.96 5.27
N TYR A 292 -10.62 -13.66 5.28
CA TYR A 292 -10.19 -12.77 6.37
C TYR A 292 -10.94 -13.07 7.67
N LEU A 293 -12.22 -13.45 7.58
CA LEU A 293 -12.98 -13.89 8.75
C LEU A 293 -12.32 -15.11 9.41
N ASN A 294 -12.07 -16.16 8.63
CA ASN A 294 -11.43 -17.38 9.13
C ASN A 294 -10.04 -17.11 9.68
N GLU A 295 -9.25 -16.26 9.02
CA GLU A 295 -7.91 -15.89 9.45
C GLU A 295 -7.92 -15.17 10.81
N ILE A 296 -8.76 -14.16 10.99
CA ILE A 296 -8.85 -13.38 12.23
C ILE A 296 -9.41 -14.22 13.37
N LEU A 297 -10.44 -15.05 13.12
CA LEU A 297 -10.99 -15.94 14.16
C LEU A 297 -9.98 -17.01 14.57
N SER A 298 -9.21 -17.56 13.62
CA SER A 298 -8.12 -18.51 13.93
C SER A 298 -7.00 -17.87 14.73
N LEU A 299 -6.61 -16.63 14.38
CA LEU A 299 -5.65 -15.85 15.15
C LEU A 299 -6.16 -15.65 16.60
N HIS A 300 -7.39 -15.17 16.76
CA HIS A 300 -7.99 -14.98 18.09
C HIS A 300 -7.96 -16.26 18.92
N ALA A 301 -8.41 -17.41 18.33
CA ALA A 301 -8.39 -18.71 19.01
C ALA A 301 -6.98 -19.17 19.42
N SER A 302 -5.94 -18.75 18.69
CA SER A 302 -4.54 -19.08 19.03
C SER A 302 -3.96 -18.25 20.18
N LEU A 303 -4.61 -17.16 20.56
CA LEU A 303 -4.17 -16.24 21.61
C LEU A 303 -4.83 -16.51 22.97
N ILE A 304 -5.89 -17.31 22.98
CA ILE A 304 -6.61 -17.73 24.18
C ILE A 304 -6.04 -19.06 24.68
#